data_a169e7c45ae159216f181e2908257ec0
#
_entry.id   a169e7c45ae159216f181e2908257ec0
#
_cell.length_a   1.000
_cell.length_b   1.000
_cell.length_c   1.000
_cell.angle_alpha   90.00
_cell.angle_beta   90.00
_cell.angle_gamma   90.00
#
_symmetry.space_group_name_H-M   'P 1'
#
loop_
_entity.id
_entity.type
_entity.pdbx_description
1 polymer ?
#
loop_
_entity_poly.entity_id
_entity_poly.type
_entity_poly.pdbx_seq_one_letter_code
_entity_poly.pdbx_strand_id
1 'polypeptide(L)'
;MARGQLALDIVAERVAMQRLAVDDIRYDLIGVNAVNATGRAPEPAEVRARVAARCADRATAAEIGAEVEALYLNGPSGGGGVTTTLREVVAVASVLVPRGAVAPSIVHGVS
;
A
#
# COMPACT_ATOMS: atom_id res chain seq x y z
N MET A 1 3.91 -18.46 8.15
CA MET A 1 4.78 -17.39 7.59
C MET A 1 5.18 -17.65 6.13
N ALA A 2 5.82 -18.74 5.77
CA ALA A 2 6.30 -19.03 4.41
C ALA A 2 5.23 -18.89 3.30
N ARG A 3 4.01 -19.37 3.52
CA ARG A 3 2.89 -19.24 2.55
C ARG A 3 2.47 -17.80 2.31
N GLY A 4 2.46 -16.98 3.36
CA GLY A 4 2.15 -15.54 3.21
C GLY A 4 3.23 -14.81 2.42
N GLN A 5 4.50 -15.14 2.64
CA GLN A 5 5.60 -14.57 1.85
C GLN A 5 5.49 -15.00 0.39
N LEU A 6 5.27 -16.29 0.13
CA LEU A 6 5.07 -16.80 -1.23
C LEU A 6 3.92 -16.08 -1.96
N ALA A 7 2.83 -15.80 -1.26
CA ALA A 7 1.71 -15.05 -1.85
C ALA A 7 2.14 -13.64 -2.28
N LEU A 8 2.89 -12.93 -1.44
CA LEU A 8 3.40 -11.59 -1.79
C LEU A 8 4.40 -11.65 -2.95
N ASP A 9 5.28 -12.64 -2.97
CA ASP A 9 6.27 -12.83 -4.04
C ASP A 9 5.57 -13.08 -5.39
N ILE A 10 4.50 -13.90 -5.41
CA ILE A 10 3.68 -14.12 -6.60
C ILE A 10 3.04 -12.82 -7.10
N VAL A 11 2.43 -12.02 -6.21
CA VAL A 11 1.83 -10.74 -6.63
C VAL A 11 2.91 -9.81 -7.19
N ALA A 12 4.07 -9.73 -6.53
CA ALA A 12 5.17 -8.86 -6.98
C ALA A 12 5.64 -9.26 -8.39
N GLU A 13 5.81 -10.54 -8.64
CA GLU A 13 6.21 -11.07 -9.95
C GLU A 13 5.15 -10.77 -11.01
N ARG A 14 3.86 -10.97 -10.71
CA ARG A 14 2.77 -10.71 -11.66
C ARG A 14 2.62 -9.22 -11.99
N VAL A 15 2.71 -8.34 -11.01
CA VAL A 15 2.71 -6.89 -11.22
C VAL A 15 3.87 -6.48 -12.14
N ALA A 16 5.07 -7.06 -11.93
CA ALA A 16 6.23 -6.81 -12.78
C ALA A 16 6.05 -7.35 -14.21
N MET A 17 5.50 -8.56 -14.36
CA MET A 17 5.24 -9.17 -15.68
C MET A 17 4.24 -8.38 -16.50
N GLN A 18 3.22 -7.84 -15.88
CA GLN A 18 2.19 -7.02 -16.53
C GLN A 18 2.66 -5.58 -16.81
N ARG A 19 3.83 -5.20 -16.28
CA ARG A 19 4.40 -3.86 -16.43
C ARG A 19 3.44 -2.75 -15.98
N LEU A 20 2.70 -3.00 -14.90
CA LEU A 20 1.77 -2.03 -14.35
C LEU A 20 2.51 -0.76 -13.92
N ALA A 21 1.99 0.40 -14.32
CA ALA A 21 2.57 1.70 -13.97
C ALA A 21 2.21 2.07 -12.52
N VAL A 22 3.08 1.69 -11.60
CA VAL A 22 2.90 1.91 -10.17
C VAL A 22 3.88 2.97 -9.69
N ASP A 23 3.39 4.03 -9.03
CA ASP A 23 4.23 5.08 -8.44
C ASP A 23 4.95 4.59 -7.18
N ASP A 24 4.25 3.79 -6.36
CA ASP A 24 4.78 3.23 -5.12
C ASP A 24 4.00 1.95 -4.77
N ILE A 25 4.69 0.92 -4.30
CA ILE A 25 4.06 -0.33 -3.89
C ILE A 25 4.75 -0.92 -2.65
N ARG A 26 3.94 -1.37 -1.71
CA ARG A 26 4.39 -2.03 -0.48
C ARG A 26 3.78 -3.41 -0.34
N TYR A 27 4.61 -4.34 0.10
CA TYR A 27 4.26 -5.71 0.42
C TYR A 27 4.52 -5.96 1.90
N ASP A 28 3.49 -6.17 2.69
CA ASP A 28 3.60 -6.37 4.13
C ASP A 28 3.03 -7.72 4.55
N LEU A 29 3.69 -8.39 5.48
CA LEU A 29 3.11 -9.48 6.27
C LEU A 29 2.70 -8.91 7.64
N ILE A 30 1.42 -8.60 7.78
CA ILE A 30 0.87 -8.16 9.07
C ILE A 30 0.95 -9.32 10.06
N GLY A 31 1.51 -9.05 11.22
CA GLY A 31 1.87 -10.05 12.21
C GLY A 31 3.36 -10.41 12.23
N VAL A 32 4.13 -10.01 11.19
CA VAL A 32 5.57 -10.29 11.09
C VAL A 32 6.41 -9.03 10.97
N ASN A 33 6.16 -8.19 9.96
CA ASN A 33 7.05 -7.07 9.60
C ASN A 33 6.35 -5.74 9.34
N ALA A 34 5.03 -5.68 9.43
CA ALA A 34 4.28 -4.50 9.04
C ALA A 34 4.48 -3.28 9.98
N VAL A 35 4.78 -3.51 11.25
CA VAL A 35 4.97 -2.46 12.26
C VAL A 35 6.39 -2.48 12.83
N ASN A 36 6.86 -3.65 13.25
CA ASN A 36 8.19 -3.83 13.84
C ASN A 36 8.90 -5.01 13.18
N ALA A 37 9.90 -4.73 12.37
CA ALA A 37 10.75 -5.75 11.75
C ALA A 37 11.89 -6.19 12.69
N THR A 38 11.63 -6.42 13.98
CA THR A 38 12.68 -6.74 14.96
C THR A 38 13.23 -8.16 14.86
N GLY A 39 12.63 -9.02 14.04
CA GLY A 39 13.11 -10.40 13.81
C GLY A 39 13.04 -11.33 15.00
N ARG A 40 12.47 -10.90 16.14
CA ARG A 40 12.45 -11.64 17.41
C ARG A 40 11.09 -12.15 17.87
N ALA A 41 10.03 -11.94 17.08
CA ALA A 41 8.72 -12.45 17.42
C ALA A 41 8.64 -13.96 17.20
N PRO A 42 7.94 -14.72 18.06
CA PRO A 42 7.63 -16.11 17.78
C PRO A 42 6.85 -16.21 16.48
N GLU A 43 6.95 -17.34 15.79
CA GLU A 43 6.23 -17.54 14.52
C GLU A 43 4.72 -17.38 14.76
N PRO A 44 4.05 -16.42 14.11
CA PRO A 44 2.64 -16.18 14.34
C PRO A 44 1.80 -17.34 13.81
N ALA A 45 0.71 -17.67 14.50
CA ALA A 45 -0.25 -18.69 14.07
C ALA A 45 -0.92 -18.30 12.75
N GLU A 46 -1.18 -17.01 12.56
CA GLU A 46 -1.78 -16.43 11.36
C GLU A 46 -1.02 -15.18 10.91
N VAL A 47 -0.98 -14.97 9.60
CA VAL A 47 -0.45 -13.76 8.99
C VAL A 47 -1.44 -13.24 7.96
N ARG A 48 -1.47 -11.92 7.77
CA ARG A 48 -2.21 -11.29 6.68
C ARG A 48 -1.23 -10.71 5.67
N ALA A 49 -1.26 -11.20 4.44
CA ALA A 49 -0.58 -10.56 3.33
C ALA A 49 -1.33 -9.27 2.95
N ARG A 50 -0.60 -8.18 2.83
CA ARG A 50 -1.13 -6.88 2.44
C ARG A 50 -0.29 -6.32 1.30
N VAL A 51 -0.96 -5.91 0.23
CA VAL A 51 -0.37 -5.13 -0.86
C VAL A 51 -1.02 -3.75 -0.83
N ALA A 52 -0.22 -2.71 -0.79
CA ALA A 52 -0.69 -1.34 -0.87
C ALA A 52 0.08 -0.63 -1.99
N ALA A 53 -0.65 -0.09 -2.97
CA ALA A 53 -0.06 0.56 -4.12
C ALA A 53 -0.65 1.96 -4.31
N ARG A 54 0.17 2.86 -4.85
CA ARG A 54 -0.23 4.17 -5.35
C ARG A 54 0.00 4.18 -6.86
N CYS A 55 -1.03 4.54 -7.60
CA CYS A 55 -1.02 4.60 -9.05
C CYS A 55 -1.58 5.94 -9.52
N ALA A 56 -1.19 6.35 -10.73
CA ALA A 56 -1.68 7.58 -11.33
C ALA A 56 -3.17 7.49 -11.72
N ASP A 57 -3.67 6.28 -11.96
CA ASP A 57 -5.06 6.06 -12.40
C ASP A 57 -5.73 4.90 -11.66
N ARG A 58 -7.07 4.95 -11.66
CA ARG A 58 -7.91 3.98 -10.96
C ARG A 58 -7.88 2.59 -11.60
N ALA A 59 -7.69 2.50 -12.93
CA ALA A 59 -7.70 1.23 -13.64
C ALA A 59 -6.48 0.38 -13.24
N THR A 60 -5.29 0.97 -13.27
CA THR A 60 -4.05 0.32 -12.81
C THR A 60 -4.16 -0.13 -11.34
N ALA A 61 -4.74 0.71 -10.48
CA ALA A 61 -4.94 0.35 -9.08
C ALA A 61 -5.92 -0.84 -8.91
N ALA A 62 -6.95 -0.91 -9.76
CA ALA A 62 -7.91 -2.03 -9.77
C ALA A 62 -7.25 -3.33 -10.23
N GLU A 63 -6.37 -3.29 -11.23
CA GLU A 63 -5.63 -4.45 -11.73
C GLU A 63 -4.73 -5.06 -10.64
N ILE A 64 -4.04 -4.23 -9.85
CA ILE A 64 -3.27 -4.72 -8.70
C ILE A 64 -4.18 -5.42 -7.69
N GLY A 65 -5.34 -4.85 -7.41
CA GLY A 65 -6.35 -5.48 -6.55
C GLY A 65 -6.78 -6.84 -7.07
N ALA A 66 -7.02 -6.95 -8.38
CA ALA A 66 -7.41 -8.20 -9.04
C ALA A 66 -6.31 -9.28 -8.96
N GLU A 67 -5.03 -8.91 -9.05
CA GLU A 67 -3.93 -9.86 -8.86
C GLU A 67 -3.88 -10.43 -7.44
N VAL A 68 -4.17 -9.63 -6.44
CA VAL A 68 -4.28 -10.10 -5.05
C VAL A 68 -5.51 -11.00 -4.88
N GLU A 69 -6.64 -10.62 -5.47
CA GLU A 69 -7.89 -11.39 -5.41
C GLU A 69 -7.77 -12.75 -6.09
N ALA A 70 -7.04 -12.82 -7.21
CA ALA A 70 -6.79 -14.07 -7.92
C ALA A 70 -6.10 -15.13 -7.05
N LEU A 71 -5.29 -14.72 -6.08
CA LEU A 71 -4.64 -15.64 -5.14
C LEU A 71 -5.60 -16.33 -4.19
N TYR A 72 -6.81 -15.81 -3.99
CA TYR A 72 -7.81 -16.46 -3.14
C TYR A 72 -8.19 -17.85 -3.66
N LEU A 73 -8.26 -18.01 -4.98
CA LEU A 73 -8.57 -19.28 -5.62
C LEU A 73 -7.34 -20.03 -6.12
N ASN A 74 -6.33 -19.33 -6.58
CA ASN A 74 -5.19 -19.90 -7.32
C ASN A 74 -3.84 -19.76 -6.57
N GLY A 75 -3.85 -19.20 -5.36
CA GLY A 75 -2.66 -19.00 -4.57
C GLY A 75 -2.29 -20.15 -3.66
N PRO A 76 -1.31 -19.96 -2.78
CA PRO A 76 -0.93 -20.94 -1.78
C PRO A 76 -2.12 -21.33 -0.90
N SER A 77 -2.29 -22.64 -0.67
CA SER A 77 -3.42 -23.17 0.12
C SER A 77 -3.50 -22.57 1.53
N GLY A 78 -4.73 -22.45 2.07
CA GLY A 78 -4.99 -21.96 3.42
C GLY A 78 -5.23 -20.46 3.52
N GLY A 79 -5.56 -19.79 2.41
CA GLY A 79 -6.06 -18.42 2.43
C GLY A 79 -7.46 -18.31 3.03
N GLY A 80 -7.68 -17.31 3.90
CA GLY A 80 -8.92 -17.11 4.67
C GLY A 80 -9.83 -15.99 4.14
N GLY A 81 -9.61 -15.49 2.95
CA GLY A 81 -10.38 -14.41 2.35
C GLY A 81 -9.53 -13.27 1.83
N VAL A 82 -10.14 -12.38 1.06
CA VAL A 82 -9.50 -11.21 0.48
C VAL A 82 -10.42 -10.01 0.59
N THR A 83 -9.84 -8.83 0.78
CA THR A 83 -10.55 -7.55 0.73
C THR A 83 -9.75 -6.57 -0.10
N THR A 84 -10.41 -5.87 -1.00
CA THR A 84 -9.80 -4.82 -1.84
C THR A 84 -10.48 -3.49 -1.56
N THR A 85 -9.70 -2.43 -1.47
CA THR A 85 -10.20 -1.06 -1.28
C THR A 85 -9.47 -0.13 -2.23
N LEU A 86 -10.21 0.64 -3.01
CA LEU A 86 -9.71 1.71 -3.85
C LEU A 86 -10.18 3.06 -3.33
N ARG A 87 -9.25 3.98 -3.17
CA ARG A 87 -9.54 5.36 -2.75
C ARG A 87 -8.76 6.34 -3.58
N GLU A 88 -9.38 7.45 -3.91
CA GLU A 88 -8.66 8.63 -4.36
C GLU A 88 -8.00 9.29 -3.15
N VAL A 89 -6.73 9.65 -3.28
CA VAL A 89 -5.94 10.22 -2.19
C VAL A 89 -5.34 11.53 -2.65
N VAL A 90 -5.57 12.58 -1.90
CA VAL A 90 -4.88 13.86 -2.07
C VAL A 90 -3.69 13.88 -1.12
N ALA A 91 -2.49 14.00 -1.67
CA ALA A 91 -1.28 14.12 -0.88
C ALA A 91 -1.04 15.60 -0.51
N VAL A 92 -0.66 15.84 0.75
CA VAL A 92 -0.22 17.13 1.23
C VAL A 92 1.28 17.05 1.53
N ALA A 93 2.06 17.91 0.88
CA ALA A 93 3.49 18.06 1.15
C ALA A 93 3.76 19.38 1.87
N SER A 94 4.43 19.33 3.02
CA SER A 94 4.90 20.53 3.71
C SER A 94 6.22 20.99 3.08
N VAL A 95 6.28 22.26 2.71
CA VAL A 95 7.49 22.86 2.14
C VAL A 95 7.90 24.07 2.95
N LEU A 96 9.20 24.36 2.99
CA LEU A 96 9.71 25.61 3.55
C LEU A 96 9.73 26.66 2.46
N VAL A 97 9.11 27.81 2.74
CA VAL A 97 9.10 28.97 1.85
C VAL A 97 9.98 30.07 2.47
N PRO A 98 10.86 30.72 1.70
CA PRO A 98 11.65 31.86 2.21
C PRO A 98 10.72 32.94 2.77
N ARG A 99 11.05 33.48 3.95
CA ARG A 99 10.21 34.48 4.62
C ARG A 99 9.91 35.70 3.73
N GLY A 100 10.84 36.12 2.88
CA GLY A 100 10.66 37.25 1.97
C GLY A 100 9.68 37.01 0.83
N ALA A 101 9.28 35.75 0.58
CA ALA A 101 8.26 35.37 -0.42
C ALA A 101 6.83 35.50 0.11
N VAL A 102 6.65 35.78 1.42
CA VAL A 102 5.34 35.89 2.06
C VAL A 102 5.15 37.33 2.53
N ALA A 103 4.16 38.02 1.96
CA ALA A 103 3.73 39.35 2.39
C ALA A 103 2.41 39.21 3.18
N PRO A 104 2.45 39.23 4.51
CA PRO A 104 1.22 39.17 5.32
C PRO A 104 0.47 40.49 5.21
N SER A 105 -0.85 40.41 5.09
CA SER A 105 -1.75 41.54 5.19
C SER A 105 -2.73 41.32 6.35
N ILE A 106 -2.99 42.40 7.09
CA ILE A 106 -3.95 42.39 8.19
C ILE A 106 -5.21 43.14 7.74
N VAL A 107 -6.34 42.45 7.76
CA VAL A 107 -7.64 43.07 7.53
C VAL A 107 -8.39 43.14 8.86
N HIS A 108 -8.68 44.35 9.33
CA HIS A 108 -9.49 44.54 10.53
C HIS A 108 -10.96 44.35 10.14
N GLY A 109 -11.59 43.33 10.69
CA GLY A 109 -13.02 43.18 10.58
C GLY A 109 -13.73 44.21 11.49
N VAL A 110 -14.71 44.93 10.93
CA VAL A 110 -15.61 45.78 11.72
C VAL A 110 -16.79 44.88 12.11
N SER A 111 -17.02 44.74 13.41
CA SER A 111 -18.19 44.02 13.96
C SER A 111 -19.44 44.92 13.94
#